data_e4e99520ddc741f918f82f1ed8bece57
#
_entry.id   e4e99520ddc741f918f82f1ed8bece57
#
_cell.length_a   1.000
_cell.length_b   1.000
_cell.length_c   1.000
_cell.angle_alpha   90.00
_cell.angle_beta   90.00
_cell.angle_gamma   90.00
#
_symmetry.space_group_name_H-M   'P 1'
#
loop_
_entity.id
_entity.type
_entity.pdbx_description
1 polymer ?
#
loop_
_entity_poly.entity_id
_entity_poly.type
_entity_poly.pdbx_seq_one_letter_code
_entity_poly.pdbx_strand_id
1 'polypeptide(L)'
;MTLEALKDKLHAPLPGISGQREMMPSYRNAVSLEDIAPLQPRKAGVIIHIFQGPQELEVLYMKRPAYDGTHSGQISFPGGEFEEFDQDLMAAAFRECEEEVNLKPNEQEFFRAMSWLYIPPSNFYVEPFVTLGTAAPKVELDPREVDRVFSIPLSKLIDGSLIQQTSIKTTFGTLVVPAYHWDGEIIWGATAMMTAELVALLR
;
A
#
# COMPACT_ATOMS: atom_id res chain seq x y z
N MET A 1 -16.14 -12.16 -3.60
CA MET A 1 -15.00 -13.06 -3.94
C MET A 1 -14.68 -13.88 -2.69
N THR A 2 -14.37 -15.16 -2.81
CA THR A 2 -13.88 -15.98 -1.70
C THR A 2 -12.36 -15.90 -1.59
N LEU A 3 -11.78 -16.31 -0.46
CA LEU A 3 -10.33 -16.30 -0.25
C LEU A 3 -9.62 -17.24 -1.25
N GLU A 4 -10.19 -18.39 -1.57
CA GLU A 4 -9.63 -19.32 -2.57
C GLU A 4 -9.66 -18.70 -3.98
N ALA A 5 -10.78 -18.09 -4.39
CA ALA A 5 -10.85 -17.39 -5.67
C ALA A 5 -9.88 -16.19 -5.76
N LEU A 6 -9.60 -15.54 -4.63
CA LEU A 6 -8.57 -14.52 -4.55
C LEU A 6 -7.18 -15.11 -4.78
N LYS A 7 -6.85 -16.23 -4.10
CA LYS A 7 -5.57 -16.93 -4.29
C LYS A 7 -5.33 -17.30 -5.75
N ASP A 8 -6.35 -17.85 -6.42
CA ASP A 8 -6.25 -18.21 -7.84
C ASP A 8 -5.90 -17.00 -8.71
N LYS A 9 -6.60 -15.87 -8.50
CA LYS A 9 -6.31 -14.64 -9.24
C LYS A 9 -4.92 -14.06 -8.92
N LEU A 10 -4.49 -14.13 -7.67
CA LEU A 10 -3.17 -13.66 -7.27
C LEU A 10 -2.02 -14.45 -7.91
N HIS A 11 -2.23 -15.64 -8.47
CA HIS A 11 -1.21 -16.38 -9.22
C HIS A 11 -0.99 -15.83 -10.64
N ALA A 12 -1.87 -15.01 -11.18
CA ALA A 12 -1.71 -14.43 -12.52
C ALA A 12 -0.43 -13.57 -12.62
N PRO A 13 0.13 -13.37 -13.83
CA PRO A 13 1.25 -12.46 -14.03
C PRO A 13 0.95 -11.05 -13.51
N LEU A 14 1.94 -10.42 -12.87
CA LEU A 14 1.78 -9.07 -12.34
C LEU A 14 1.54 -8.06 -13.47
N PRO A 15 0.54 -7.18 -13.33
CA PRO A 15 0.31 -6.09 -14.28
C PRO A 15 1.46 -5.08 -14.31
N GLY A 16 2.19 -4.94 -13.20
CA GLY A 16 3.29 -4.00 -13.07
C GLY A 16 2.84 -2.55 -13.26
N ILE A 17 3.69 -1.78 -13.90
CA ILE A 17 3.43 -0.35 -14.16
C ILE A 17 2.12 -0.12 -14.95
N SER A 18 1.65 -1.07 -15.76
CA SER A 18 0.38 -0.93 -16.47
C SER A 18 -0.82 -0.93 -15.53
N GLY A 19 -0.78 -1.74 -14.47
CA GLY A 19 -1.78 -1.74 -13.40
C GLY A 19 -1.70 -0.50 -12.52
N GLN A 20 -0.49 -0.01 -12.25
CA GLN A 20 -0.26 1.19 -11.42
C GLN A 20 -0.71 2.49 -12.10
N ARG A 21 -0.79 2.52 -13.45
CA ARG A 21 -1.07 3.74 -14.25
C ARG A 21 -2.41 4.38 -13.97
N GLU A 22 -3.44 3.62 -13.63
CA GLU A 22 -4.78 4.15 -13.35
C GLU A 22 -4.74 5.22 -12.24
N MET A 23 -3.86 5.03 -11.25
CA MET A 23 -3.71 5.92 -10.10
C MET A 23 -2.41 6.72 -10.12
N MET A 24 -1.67 6.69 -11.23
CA MET A 24 -0.44 7.46 -11.39
C MET A 24 -0.77 8.92 -11.65
N PRO A 25 -0.24 9.86 -10.85
CA PRO A 25 -0.36 11.28 -11.14
C PRO A 25 0.22 11.64 -12.51
N SER A 26 -0.41 12.55 -13.25
CA SER A 26 -0.02 12.92 -14.64
C SER A 26 1.39 13.49 -14.76
N TYR A 27 1.94 14.06 -13.70
CA TYR A 27 3.31 14.58 -13.67
C TYR A 27 4.38 13.50 -13.43
N ARG A 28 3.96 12.27 -13.12
CA ARG A 28 4.87 11.17 -12.81
C ARG A 28 5.13 10.31 -14.04
N ASN A 29 6.40 9.97 -14.25
CA ASN A 29 6.80 9.06 -15.31
C ASN A 29 7.08 7.66 -14.72
N ALA A 30 6.93 6.64 -15.56
CA ALA A 30 7.49 5.33 -15.28
C ALA A 30 9.03 5.43 -15.29
N VAL A 31 9.66 4.74 -14.34
CA VAL A 31 11.12 4.68 -14.22
C VAL A 31 11.59 3.23 -14.18
N SER A 32 12.78 2.97 -14.69
CA SER A 32 13.44 1.67 -14.60
C SER A 32 14.35 1.61 -13.37
N LEU A 33 14.84 0.42 -13.03
CA LEU A 33 15.86 0.26 -11.99
C LEU A 33 17.16 0.98 -12.36
N GLU A 34 17.50 1.04 -13.65
CA GLU A 34 18.68 1.75 -14.15
C GLU A 34 18.56 3.26 -13.93
N ASP A 35 17.35 3.83 -14.08
CA ASP A 35 17.09 5.24 -13.85
C ASP A 35 17.25 5.63 -12.38
N ILE A 36 16.88 4.77 -11.45
CA ILE A 36 16.90 5.07 -10.01
C ILE A 36 18.19 4.63 -9.31
N ALA A 37 18.96 3.71 -9.88
CA ALA A 37 20.19 3.22 -9.27
C ALA A 37 21.20 4.34 -8.90
N PRO A 38 21.43 5.38 -9.75
CA PRO A 38 22.32 6.48 -9.39
C PRO A 38 21.81 7.34 -8.23
N LEU A 39 20.50 7.30 -7.93
CA LEU A 39 19.89 8.06 -6.85
C LEU A 39 20.07 7.39 -5.48
N GLN A 40 20.59 6.15 -5.45
CA GLN A 40 20.78 5.35 -4.24
C GLN A 40 19.55 5.37 -3.33
N PRO A 41 18.37 4.92 -3.81
CA PRO A 41 17.13 5.03 -3.04
C PRO A 41 17.21 4.21 -1.76
N ARG A 42 16.66 4.76 -0.69
CA ARG A 42 16.35 4.00 0.52
C ARG A 42 15.39 2.88 0.15
N LYS A 43 15.47 1.75 0.82
CA LYS A 43 14.62 0.60 0.53
C LYS A 43 13.58 0.42 1.62
N ALA A 44 12.37 0.05 1.23
CA ALA A 44 11.29 -0.23 2.16
C ALA A 44 10.44 -1.40 1.68
N GLY A 45 9.80 -2.09 2.64
CA GLY A 45 8.78 -3.08 2.37
C GLY A 45 7.45 -2.68 3.01
N VAL A 46 6.31 -2.97 2.36
CA VAL A 46 4.99 -2.72 2.92
C VAL A 46 4.08 -3.94 2.77
N ILE A 47 3.13 -4.11 3.68
CA ILE A 47 2.18 -5.22 3.71
C ILE A 47 0.81 -4.79 3.18
N ILE A 48 0.38 -5.39 2.09
CA ILE A 48 -1.00 -5.33 1.60
C ILE A 48 -1.74 -6.51 2.23
N HIS A 49 -2.31 -6.30 3.42
CA HIS A 49 -3.04 -7.36 4.13
C HIS A 49 -4.49 -7.43 3.66
N ILE A 50 -4.88 -8.60 3.12
CA ILE A 50 -6.25 -8.88 2.69
C ILE A 50 -6.81 -9.96 3.63
N PHE A 51 -7.94 -9.69 4.25
CA PHE A 51 -8.51 -10.59 5.25
C PHE A 51 -10.02 -10.79 5.06
N GLN A 52 -10.53 -11.88 5.66
CA GLN A 52 -11.97 -12.11 5.70
C GLN A 52 -12.61 -11.17 6.73
N GLY A 53 -13.27 -10.15 6.22
CA GLY A 53 -14.13 -9.28 7.02
C GLY A 53 -15.51 -9.90 7.30
N PRO A 54 -16.40 -9.19 8.02
CA PRO A 54 -17.71 -9.71 8.42
C PRO A 54 -18.62 -10.10 7.26
N GLN A 55 -18.50 -9.45 6.12
CA GLN A 55 -19.35 -9.67 4.95
C GLN A 55 -18.57 -10.14 3.73
N GLU A 56 -17.36 -9.61 3.53
CA GLU A 56 -16.53 -9.88 2.37
C GLU A 56 -15.04 -9.71 2.70
N LEU A 57 -14.18 -9.91 1.71
CA LEU A 57 -12.74 -9.64 1.84
C LEU A 57 -12.50 -8.13 1.90
N GLU A 58 -11.62 -7.73 2.78
CA GLU A 58 -11.25 -6.34 3.04
C GLU A 58 -9.73 -6.15 2.96
N VAL A 59 -9.30 -4.96 2.55
CA VAL A 59 -7.88 -4.56 2.51
C VAL A 59 -7.60 -3.61 3.64
N LEU A 60 -6.55 -3.87 4.42
CA LEU A 60 -6.12 -3.06 5.55
C LEU A 60 -5.34 -1.83 5.08
N TYR A 61 -5.65 -0.68 5.67
CA TYR A 61 -4.91 0.58 5.52
C TYR A 61 -4.66 1.21 6.87
N MET A 62 -3.63 2.04 6.96
CA MET A 62 -3.37 2.88 8.11
C MET A 62 -3.25 4.34 7.72
N LYS A 63 -3.54 5.24 8.66
CA LYS A 63 -3.33 6.68 8.57
C LYS A 63 -2.13 7.05 9.42
N ARG A 64 -1.18 7.74 8.82
CA ARG A 64 -0.04 8.31 9.54
C ARG A 64 -0.48 9.53 10.34
N PRO A 65 0.10 9.79 11.53
CA PRO A 65 -0.22 10.99 12.30
C PRO A 65 0.17 12.27 11.53
N ALA A 66 -0.41 13.37 11.92
CA ALA A 66 -0.01 14.68 11.42
C ALA A 66 1.31 15.13 12.10
N TYR A 67 2.33 15.42 11.30
CA TYR A 67 3.64 15.91 11.75
C TYR A 67 4.25 16.83 10.68
N ASP A 68 5.30 17.56 11.03
CA ASP A 68 6.05 18.36 10.06
C ASP A 68 6.99 17.47 9.25
N GLY A 69 6.56 17.07 8.04
CA GLY A 69 7.37 16.20 7.18
C GLY A 69 6.63 15.62 5.98
N THR A 70 7.38 14.89 5.18
CA THR A 70 6.87 14.16 4.01
C THR A 70 5.94 13.04 4.49
N HIS A 71 4.81 12.84 3.80
CA HIS A 71 3.80 11.81 4.12
C HIS A 71 2.97 12.03 5.40
N SER A 72 3.05 13.23 6.02
CA SER A 72 2.22 13.63 7.16
C SER A 72 0.73 13.44 6.87
N GLY A 73 0.00 12.73 7.73
CA GLY A 73 -1.44 12.49 7.62
C GLY A 73 -1.89 11.67 6.41
N GLN A 74 -0.95 11.09 5.63
CA GLN A 74 -1.29 10.28 4.45
C GLN A 74 -1.73 8.87 4.86
N ILE A 75 -2.53 8.28 3.96
CA ILE A 75 -2.89 6.87 4.07
C ILE A 75 -1.78 6.02 3.45
N SER A 76 -1.39 4.97 4.15
CA SER A 76 -0.39 4.00 3.70
C SER A 76 -0.81 2.57 4.02
N PHE A 77 -0.08 1.62 3.47
CA PHE A 77 -0.02 0.27 4.00
C PHE A 77 0.96 0.24 5.18
N PRO A 78 0.76 -0.65 6.17
CA PRO A 78 1.77 -0.90 7.20
C PRO A 78 3.09 -1.35 6.60
N GLY A 79 4.19 -0.88 7.16
CA GLY A 79 5.53 -1.21 6.70
C GLY A 79 6.47 -0.01 6.69
N GLY A 80 7.74 -0.27 6.51
CA GLY A 80 8.77 0.77 6.64
C GLY A 80 10.10 0.45 6.00
N GLU A 81 11.12 1.15 6.45
CA GLU A 81 12.45 1.11 5.90
C GLU A 81 13.18 -0.18 6.28
N PHE A 82 13.97 -0.67 5.34
CA PHE A 82 14.90 -1.76 5.55
C PHE A 82 16.07 -1.30 6.45
N GLU A 83 16.30 -2.02 7.51
CA GLU A 83 17.43 -1.85 8.41
C GLU A 83 18.47 -2.96 8.20
N GLU A 84 19.73 -2.72 8.58
CA GLU A 84 20.83 -3.66 8.33
C GLU A 84 20.66 -5.05 9.02
N PHE A 85 19.84 -5.11 10.06
CA PHE A 85 19.53 -6.36 10.76
C PHE A 85 18.35 -7.13 10.13
N ASP A 86 17.60 -6.53 9.22
CA ASP A 86 16.54 -7.24 8.48
C ASP A 86 17.17 -8.19 7.47
N GLN A 87 16.62 -9.40 7.36
CA GLN A 87 17.13 -10.40 6.43
C GLN A 87 16.89 -9.98 4.96
N ASP A 88 15.73 -9.39 4.70
CA ASP A 88 15.29 -8.89 3.39
C ASP A 88 14.17 -7.86 3.54
N LEU A 89 13.65 -7.31 2.44
CA LEU A 89 12.56 -6.33 2.45
C LEU A 89 11.25 -6.89 2.98
N MET A 90 11.01 -8.18 2.85
CA MET A 90 9.84 -8.83 3.40
C MET A 90 9.93 -8.90 4.93
N ALA A 91 11.10 -9.23 5.47
CA ALA A 91 11.34 -9.22 6.92
C ALA A 91 11.15 -7.82 7.51
N ALA A 92 11.68 -6.77 6.84
CA ALA A 92 11.44 -5.38 7.21
C ALA A 92 9.94 -5.04 7.22
N ALA A 93 9.20 -5.41 6.17
CA ALA A 93 7.77 -5.16 6.08
C ALA A 93 6.98 -5.83 7.21
N PHE A 94 7.31 -7.07 7.57
CA PHE A 94 6.67 -7.77 8.69
C PHE A 94 7.02 -7.16 10.03
N ARG A 95 8.27 -6.80 10.29
CA ARG A 95 8.72 -6.15 11.53
C ARG A 95 7.98 -4.84 11.75
N GLU A 96 8.02 -3.96 10.77
CA GLU A 96 7.34 -2.66 10.83
C GLU A 96 5.82 -2.81 10.98
N CYS A 97 5.22 -3.77 10.28
CA CYS A 97 3.78 -4.06 10.41
C CYS A 97 3.42 -4.54 11.83
N GLU A 98 4.28 -5.33 12.47
CA GLU A 98 4.10 -5.71 13.87
C GLU A 98 4.27 -4.51 14.80
N GLU A 99 5.28 -3.65 14.59
CA GLU A 99 5.55 -2.46 15.39
C GLU A 99 4.44 -1.41 15.28
N GLU A 100 3.97 -1.11 14.06
CA GLU A 100 2.97 -0.08 13.79
C GLU A 100 1.55 -0.48 14.22
N VAL A 101 1.13 -1.73 13.93
CA VAL A 101 -0.27 -2.18 14.08
C VAL A 101 -0.44 -3.49 14.82
N ASN A 102 0.65 -4.08 15.36
CA ASN A 102 0.69 -5.36 16.05
C ASN A 102 0.12 -6.55 15.24
N LEU A 103 0.18 -6.48 13.92
CA LEU A 103 -0.20 -7.59 13.05
C LEU A 103 0.99 -8.53 12.86
N LYS A 104 0.94 -9.67 13.57
CA LYS A 104 2.06 -10.60 13.66
C LYS A 104 2.18 -11.50 12.44
N PRO A 105 3.40 -11.94 12.08
CA PRO A 105 3.63 -12.83 10.94
C PRO A 105 2.85 -14.14 10.98
N ASN A 106 2.55 -14.68 12.18
CA ASN A 106 1.78 -15.91 12.34
C ASN A 106 0.26 -15.72 12.17
N GLU A 107 -0.22 -14.48 12.10
CA GLU A 107 -1.63 -14.14 11.86
C GLU A 107 -1.91 -13.85 10.39
N GLN A 108 -0.88 -13.87 9.56
CA GLN A 108 -0.94 -13.58 8.14
C GLN A 108 -0.14 -14.61 7.32
N GLU A 109 -0.76 -15.06 6.25
CA GLU A 109 -0.12 -15.93 5.26
C GLU A 109 0.52 -15.04 4.19
N PHE A 110 1.85 -15.08 4.03
CA PHE A 110 2.51 -14.47 2.88
C PHE A 110 2.04 -15.17 1.61
N PHE A 111 1.64 -14.39 0.62
CA PHE A 111 1.19 -14.92 -0.65
C PHE A 111 2.16 -14.60 -1.78
N ARG A 112 2.45 -13.32 -2.00
CA ARG A 112 3.39 -12.91 -3.06
C ARG A 112 3.88 -11.49 -2.90
N ALA A 113 5.04 -11.19 -3.49
CA ALA A 113 5.48 -9.84 -3.76
C ALA A 113 4.73 -9.26 -4.97
N MET A 114 4.44 -7.96 -4.93
CA MET A 114 3.91 -7.17 -6.04
C MET A 114 5.05 -6.42 -6.75
N SER A 115 4.72 -5.66 -7.78
CA SER A 115 5.72 -4.84 -8.46
C SER A 115 6.19 -3.69 -7.58
N TRP A 116 7.48 -3.49 -7.55
CA TRP A 116 8.10 -2.38 -6.83
C TRP A 116 7.67 -1.00 -7.36
N LEU A 117 7.81 0.00 -6.52
CA LEU A 117 7.49 1.37 -6.82
C LEU A 117 8.59 2.32 -6.30
N TYR A 118 9.04 3.26 -7.13
CA TYR A 118 9.92 4.34 -6.67
C TYR A 118 9.10 5.56 -6.25
N ILE A 119 9.42 6.18 -5.11
CA ILE A 119 8.73 7.35 -4.55
C ILE A 119 9.69 8.54 -4.54
N PRO A 120 9.68 9.42 -5.58
CA PRO A 120 10.65 10.51 -5.72
C PRO A 120 10.72 11.46 -4.52
N PRO A 121 9.60 11.94 -3.91
CA PRO A 121 9.68 12.92 -2.83
C PRO A 121 10.46 12.48 -1.60
N SER A 122 10.49 11.16 -1.32
CA SER A 122 11.19 10.58 -0.17
C SER A 122 12.40 9.72 -0.56
N ASN A 123 12.68 9.61 -1.87
CA ASN A 123 13.74 8.77 -2.43
C ASN A 123 13.66 7.31 -1.96
N PHE A 124 12.46 6.72 -1.93
CA PHE A 124 12.26 5.32 -1.57
C PHE A 124 12.01 4.42 -2.77
N TYR A 125 12.68 3.27 -2.78
CA TYR A 125 12.28 2.05 -3.49
C TYR A 125 11.43 1.21 -2.55
N VAL A 126 10.17 0.97 -2.91
CA VAL A 126 9.21 0.25 -2.06
C VAL A 126 8.77 -1.03 -2.76
N GLU A 127 8.81 -2.14 -2.04
CA GLU A 127 8.30 -3.44 -2.49
C GLU A 127 7.06 -3.82 -1.66
N PRO A 128 5.87 -3.98 -2.29
CA PRO A 128 4.67 -4.40 -1.59
C PRO A 128 4.58 -5.93 -1.53
N PHE A 129 4.14 -6.45 -0.38
CA PHE A 129 3.93 -7.87 -0.13
C PHE A 129 2.47 -8.12 0.21
N VAL A 130 1.79 -8.96 -0.58
CA VAL A 130 0.41 -9.38 -0.27
C VAL A 130 0.44 -10.48 0.76
N THR A 131 -0.33 -10.29 1.82
CA THR A 131 -0.58 -11.30 2.86
C THR A 131 -2.08 -11.53 3.02
N LEU A 132 -2.45 -12.73 3.45
CA LEU A 132 -3.84 -13.16 3.58
C LEU A 132 -4.16 -13.51 5.03
N GLY A 133 -5.34 -13.10 5.49
CA GLY A 133 -5.88 -13.41 6.80
C GLY A 133 -7.25 -14.07 6.71
N THR A 134 -7.52 -15.07 7.54
CA THR A 134 -8.82 -15.78 7.61
C THR A 134 -9.85 -15.05 8.46
N ALA A 135 -9.46 -14.00 9.18
CA ALA A 135 -10.28 -13.15 10.03
C ALA A 135 -9.75 -11.74 10.09
N ALA A 136 -10.56 -10.80 10.58
CA ALA A 136 -10.12 -9.44 10.86
C ALA A 136 -8.97 -9.45 11.90
N PRO A 137 -7.86 -8.74 11.63
CA PRO A 137 -6.72 -8.71 12.54
C PRO A 137 -7.07 -7.96 13.84
N LYS A 138 -6.45 -8.42 14.94
CA LYS A 138 -6.50 -7.70 16.21
C LYS A 138 -5.37 -6.68 16.24
N VAL A 139 -5.66 -5.46 15.80
CA VAL A 139 -4.66 -4.40 15.74
C VAL A 139 -4.52 -3.69 17.09
N GLU A 140 -3.28 -3.39 17.46
CA GLU A 140 -2.92 -2.47 18.53
C GLU A 140 -1.97 -1.43 17.92
N LEU A 141 -2.33 -0.16 18.01
CA LEU A 141 -1.63 0.91 17.32
C LEU A 141 -0.47 1.44 18.16
N ASP A 142 0.68 1.69 17.54
CA ASP A 142 1.65 2.63 18.10
C ASP A 142 1.18 4.07 17.78
N PRO A 143 0.73 4.83 18.79
CA PRO A 143 0.16 6.17 18.55
C PRO A 143 1.18 7.20 18.06
N ARG A 144 2.47 6.87 18.08
CA ARG A 144 3.54 7.72 17.54
C ARG A 144 3.64 7.63 16.04
N GLU A 145 3.22 6.48 15.45
CA GLU A 145 3.38 6.16 14.03
C GLU A 145 2.06 5.97 13.29
N VAL A 146 0.98 5.64 14.03
CA VAL A 146 -0.34 5.37 13.46
C VAL A 146 -1.42 6.12 14.19
N ASP A 147 -2.15 6.99 13.46
CA ASP A 147 -3.31 7.71 13.97
C ASP A 147 -4.54 6.79 14.04
N ARG A 148 -4.78 6.03 12.97
CA ARG A 148 -5.85 5.03 12.90
C ARG A 148 -5.59 3.95 11.86
N VAL A 149 -6.30 2.83 12.01
CA VAL A 149 -6.38 1.76 11.02
C VAL A 149 -7.82 1.62 10.56
N PHE A 150 -8.02 1.31 9.29
CA PHE A 150 -9.33 1.02 8.71
C PHE A 150 -9.18 0.01 7.56
N SER A 151 -10.29 -0.51 7.10
CA SER A 151 -10.31 -1.40 5.96
C SER A 151 -11.28 -0.93 4.88
N ILE A 152 -11.03 -1.36 3.65
CA ILE A 152 -11.91 -1.11 2.51
C ILE A 152 -12.34 -2.45 1.94
N PRO A 153 -13.65 -2.67 1.74
CA PRO A 153 -14.14 -3.84 1.04
C PRO A 153 -13.49 -3.99 -0.33
N LEU A 154 -12.95 -5.18 -0.61
CA LEU A 154 -12.24 -5.45 -1.85
C LEU A 154 -13.12 -5.23 -3.08
N SER A 155 -14.43 -5.51 -2.97
CA SER A 155 -15.39 -5.26 -4.04
C SER A 155 -15.49 -3.79 -4.42
N LYS A 156 -15.39 -2.88 -3.44
CA LYS A 156 -15.42 -1.42 -3.65
C LYS A 156 -14.19 -0.87 -4.35
N LEU A 157 -13.04 -1.49 -4.10
CA LEU A 157 -11.81 -1.16 -4.83
C LEU A 157 -11.91 -1.65 -6.29
N ILE A 158 -12.44 -2.86 -6.51
CA ILE A 158 -12.55 -3.48 -7.84
C ILE A 158 -13.58 -2.78 -8.73
N ASP A 159 -14.72 -2.34 -8.18
CA ASP A 159 -15.79 -1.71 -8.98
C ASP A 159 -15.42 -0.29 -9.46
N GLY A 160 -14.37 0.31 -8.90
CA GLY A 160 -13.87 1.62 -9.29
C GLY A 160 -14.72 2.81 -8.82
N SER A 161 -15.80 2.56 -8.06
CA SER A 161 -16.73 3.60 -7.58
C SER A 161 -16.07 4.61 -6.65
N LEU A 162 -14.94 4.27 -6.04
CA LEU A 162 -14.21 5.11 -5.11
C LEU A 162 -13.25 6.10 -5.80
N ILE A 163 -13.01 5.96 -7.11
CA ILE A 163 -12.00 6.74 -7.83
C ILE A 163 -12.53 8.12 -8.21
N GLN A 164 -11.83 9.17 -7.79
CA GLN A 164 -12.15 10.56 -8.11
C GLN A 164 -10.86 11.36 -8.37
N GLN A 165 -10.98 12.43 -9.19
CA GLN A 165 -9.91 13.43 -9.32
C GLN A 165 -9.96 14.37 -8.12
N THR A 166 -8.83 14.54 -7.44
CA THR A 166 -8.77 15.26 -6.16
C THR A 166 -7.62 16.26 -6.15
N SER A 167 -7.88 17.44 -5.60
CA SER A 167 -6.86 18.47 -5.40
C SER A 167 -6.14 18.25 -4.08
N ILE A 168 -4.86 17.91 -4.14
CA ILE A 168 -4.00 17.69 -2.98
C ILE A 168 -3.03 18.84 -2.83
N LYS A 169 -2.98 19.43 -1.63
CA LYS A 169 -1.95 20.43 -1.27
C LYS A 169 -0.65 19.71 -0.90
N THR A 170 0.43 20.09 -1.54
CA THR A 170 1.79 19.59 -1.26
C THR A 170 2.73 20.76 -1.02
N THR A 171 3.95 20.49 -0.59
CA THR A 171 5.02 21.48 -0.46
C THR A 171 5.37 22.14 -1.80
N PHE A 172 5.06 21.51 -2.94
CA PHE A 172 5.30 22.01 -4.29
C PHE A 172 4.08 22.70 -4.92
N GLY A 173 2.97 22.84 -4.17
CA GLY A 173 1.73 23.46 -4.65
C GLY A 173 0.54 22.49 -4.65
N THR A 174 -0.54 22.90 -5.31
CA THR A 174 -1.75 22.08 -5.44
C THR A 174 -1.64 21.19 -6.69
N LEU A 175 -1.79 19.89 -6.49
CA LEU A 175 -1.76 18.86 -7.54
C LEU A 175 -3.16 18.25 -7.69
N VAL A 176 -3.60 18.05 -8.93
CA VAL A 176 -4.80 17.25 -9.23
C VAL A 176 -4.35 15.84 -9.53
N VAL A 177 -4.81 14.88 -8.73
CA VAL A 177 -4.41 13.48 -8.80
C VAL A 177 -5.61 12.56 -8.72
N PRO A 178 -5.56 11.36 -9.34
CA PRO A 178 -6.55 10.33 -9.07
C PRO A 178 -6.37 9.81 -7.63
N ALA A 179 -7.49 9.58 -6.93
CA ALA A 179 -7.50 9.11 -5.56
C ALA A 179 -8.71 8.20 -5.30
N TYR A 180 -8.56 7.24 -4.39
CA TYR A 180 -9.70 6.52 -3.81
C TYR A 180 -10.24 7.33 -2.63
N HIS A 181 -11.56 7.50 -2.59
CA HIS A 181 -12.28 8.16 -1.50
C HIS A 181 -13.06 7.13 -0.68
N TRP A 182 -12.76 7.03 0.60
CA TRP A 182 -13.43 6.11 1.51
C TRP A 182 -13.57 6.70 2.90
N ASP A 183 -14.80 6.80 3.41
CA ASP A 183 -15.10 7.24 4.78
C ASP A 183 -14.36 8.53 5.21
N GLY A 184 -14.33 9.51 4.33
CA GLY A 184 -13.66 10.80 4.55
C GLY A 184 -12.14 10.77 4.36
N GLU A 185 -11.52 9.60 4.08
CA GLU A 185 -10.12 9.48 3.78
C GLU A 185 -9.85 9.52 2.27
N ILE A 186 -8.66 10.00 1.91
CA ILE A 186 -8.21 10.15 0.53
C ILE A 186 -6.92 9.34 0.36
N ILE A 187 -6.99 8.29 -0.44
CA ILE A 187 -5.84 7.44 -0.75
C ILE A 187 -5.32 7.82 -2.12
N TRP A 188 -4.10 8.34 -2.20
CA TRP A 188 -3.48 8.82 -3.42
C TRP A 188 -2.00 8.46 -3.50
N GLY A 189 -1.31 8.83 -4.57
CA GLY A 189 0.13 8.62 -4.72
C GLY A 189 0.54 7.15 -4.73
N ALA A 190 1.61 6.81 -4.01
CA ALA A 190 2.19 5.47 -4.00
C ALA A 190 1.20 4.41 -3.53
N THR A 191 0.48 4.66 -2.44
CA THR A 191 -0.51 3.72 -1.88
C THR A 191 -1.63 3.44 -2.87
N ALA A 192 -2.15 4.48 -3.53
CA ALA A 192 -3.17 4.31 -4.57
C ALA A 192 -2.64 3.53 -5.78
N MET A 193 -1.40 3.75 -6.20
CA MET A 193 -0.78 3.02 -7.31
C MET A 193 -0.58 1.52 -7.00
N MET A 194 -0.15 1.19 -5.77
CA MET A 194 -0.04 -0.20 -5.31
C MET A 194 -1.43 -0.87 -5.22
N THR A 195 -2.43 -0.14 -4.71
CA THR A 195 -3.83 -0.60 -4.71
C THR A 195 -4.34 -0.84 -6.13
N ALA A 196 -4.04 0.04 -7.08
CA ALA A 196 -4.47 -0.10 -8.47
C ALA A 196 -3.86 -1.33 -9.16
N GLU A 197 -2.60 -1.65 -8.88
CA GLU A 197 -1.98 -2.87 -9.39
C GLU A 197 -2.66 -4.13 -8.84
N LEU A 198 -2.95 -4.16 -7.53
CA LEU A 198 -3.73 -5.25 -6.93
C LEU A 198 -5.10 -5.38 -7.61
N VAL A 199 -5.83 -4.27 -7.77
CA VAL A 199 -7.15 -4.26 -8.43
C VAL A 199 -7.06 -4.74 -9.88
N ALA A 200 -6.06 -4.29 -10.65
CA ALA A 200 -5.84 -4.72 -12.03
C ALA A 200 -5.55 -6.22 -12.13
N LEU A 201 -4.84 -6.80 -11.15
CA LEU A 201 -4.57 -8.23 -11.05
C LEU A 201 -5.86 -9.04 -10.78
N LEU A 202 -6.83 -8.44 -10.08
CA LEU A 202 -8.06 -9.10 -9.63
C LEU A 202 -9.25 -8.92 -10.59
N ARG A 203 -9.17 -8.03 -11.56
CA ARG A 203 -10.16 -7.86 -12.65
C ARG A 203 -9.97 -8.90 -13.74
#